data_3f995fa4193c36b740a23cccee381caa
#
_entry.id   3f995fa4193c36b740a23cccee381caa
#
_cell.length_a   1.000
_cell.length_b   1.000
_cell.length_c   1.000
_cell.angle_alpha   90.00
_cell.angle_beta   90.00
_cell.angle_gamma   90.00
#
_symmetry.space_group_name_H-M   'P 1'
#
loop_
_entity.id
_entity.type
_entity.pdbx_description
1 polymer ?
#
loop_
_entity_poly.entity_id
_entity_poly.type
_entity_poly.pdbx_seq_one_letter_code
_entity_poly.pdbx_strand_id
1 'polypeptide(L)'
;MLSEEDIKARFIPFDSLRYTTEAFIDYCIPECSPKYNYALIGPGVSQNPKQPVSLREKHGFQVGGISMPHGKTNPAHMHFTAEVFICFKGDWQMQWGFNPGVHTADVGEGDVLTVPPWIYRGFKNIGVDDGFMFTGLGRDSTGGILWGPSTLEAASAQGVHLTEDYQIVDERAGQKWDDSQKALAPMTPEEIAALRVWSPAQMSQRIVRFAELDWSGDALLDASLPGCGAQVAPVLGLGMSEARDHQAPVTNSHGFSIEWIRLPAGGRVSRHRLQEKQVLITYRGKVQIRVETDNVDPDSLPGNTVTLQATGSPQGWDSYAMPADCWRSLHNAGDTEALVLLMTAGDARKHITWAADVIRAAGVCDKAMDANGYVGAKHFIDRAQP
;
A
#
# COMPACT_ATOMS: atom_id res chain seq x y z
N MET A 1 -0.03 -6.25 25.87
CA MET A 1 -1.46 -5.89 25.84
C MET A 1 -1.58 -4.52 25.18
N LEU A 2 -2.52 -4.39 24.27
CA LEU A 2 -2.87 -3.11 23.64
C LEU A 2 -4.06 -2.53 24.41
N SER A 3 -4.05 -1.25 24.70
CA SER A 3 -5.25 -0.60 25.23
C SER A 3 -6.32 -0.44 24.16
N GLU A 4 -7.57 -0.27 24.57
CA GLU A 4 -8.66 0.06 23.65
C GLU A 4 -8.38 1.36 22.88
N GLU A 5 -7.76 2.34 23.56
CA GLU A 5 -7.35 3.61 22.96
C GLU A 5 -6.27 3.42 21.88
N ASP A 6 -5.25 2.59 22.15
CA ASP A 6 -4.21 2.26 21.17
C ASP A 6 -4.82 1.60 19.91
N ILE A 7 -5.80 0.73 20.08
CA ILE A 7 -6.48 0.09 18.96
C ILE A 7 -7.29 1.11 18.15
N LYS A 8 -8.06 1.97 18.82
CA LYS A 8 -8.86 3.00 18.15
C LYS A 8 -8.02 4.07 17.45
N ALA A 9 -6.89 4.45 18.03
CA ALA A 9 -5.97 5.45 17.46
C ALA A 9 -5.34 5.02 16.12
N ARG A 10 -5.41 3.73 15.77
CA ARG A 10 -4.92 3.16 14.50
C ARG A 10 -5.95 3.20 13.38
N PHE A 11 -7.17 3.59 13.67
CA PHE A 11 -8.20 3.79 12.67
C PHE A 11 -8.04 5.17 12.03
N ILE A 12 -7.98 5.20 10.72
CA ILE A 12 -7.75 6.39 9.91
C ILE A 12 -8.96 6.57 8.99
N PRO A 13 -10.00 7.30 9.42
CA PRO A 13 -11.12 7.67 8.56
C PRO A 13 -10.62 8.51 7.39
N PHE A 14 -11.11 8.25 6.20
CA PHE A 14 -10.68 8.98 5.00
C PHE A 14 -10.98 10.47 5.07
N ASP A 15 -12.12 10.85 5.62
CA ASP A 15 -12.54 12.24 5.82
C ASP A 15 -11.72 13.00 6.86
N SER A 16 -10.98 12.28 7.71
CA SER A 16 -10.05 12.85 8.69
C SER A 16 -8.64 13.10 8.14
N LEU A 17 -8.35 12.58 6.93
CA LEU A 17 -7.03 12.73 6.32
C LEU A 17 -6.70 14.20 6.08
N ARG A 18 -5.50 14.56 6.51
CA ARG A 18 -4.92 15.88 6.25
C ARG A 18 -3.85 15.78 5.18
N TYR A 19 -3.80 16.76 4.32
CA TYR A 19 -2.83 16.86 3.24
C TYR A 19 -1.98 18.12 3.33
N THR A 20 -0.92 18.15 2.55
CA THR A 20 -0.23 19.39 2.15
C THR A 20 -0.12 19.45 0.63
N THR A 21 -0.14 20.64 0.07
CA THR A 21 0.14 20.89 -1.35
C THR A 21 1.60 21.23 -1.59
N GLU A 22 2.38 21.37 -0.53
CA GLU A 22 3.80 21.77 -0.53
C GLU A 22 4.71 20.66 -0.03
N ALA A 23 4.36 19.40 -0.33
CA ALA A 23 5.16 18.25 0.10
C ALA A 23 6.52 18.19 -0.60
N PHE A 24 6.61 18.69 -1.82
CA PHE A 24 7.72 18.49 -2.73
C PHE A 24 8.05 19.77 -3.49
N ILE A 25 9.30 19.88 -3.95
CA ILE A 25 9.78 21.08 -4.65
C ILE A 25 8.92 21.47 -5.89
N ASP A 26 8.27 20.50 -6.52
CA ASP A 26 7.46 20.71 -7.73
C ASP A 26 6.13 21.46 -7.48
N TYR A 27 5.79 21.77 -6.21
CA TYR A 27 4.58 22.52 -5.89
C TYR A 27 4.53 23.92 -6.51
N CYS A 28 5.68 24.46 -6.87
CA CYS A 28 5.80 25.77 -7.52
C CYS A 28 5.59 25.72 -9.05
N ILE A 29 5.58 24.51 -9.63
CA ILE A 29 5.46 24.30 -11.07
C ILE A 29 3.97 24.23 -11.43
N PRO A 30 3.44 25.11 -12.33
CA PRO A 30 2.00 25.18 -12.62
C PRO A 30 1.39 23.87 -13.11
N GLU A 31 2.11 23.07 -13.90
CA GLU A 31 1.66 21.78 -14.42
C GLU A 31 1.57 20.71 -13.32
N CYS A 32 2.26 20.89 -12.19
CA CYS A 32 2.35 19.96 -11.09
C CYS A 32 1.44 20.33 -9.91
N SER A 33 0.89 21.54 -9.91
CA SER A 33 0.12 22.09 -8.78
C SER A 33 -1.32 22.45 -9.19
N PRO A 34 -2.34 22.20 -8.33
CA PRO A 34 -2.19 21.61 -7.01
C PRO A 34 -2.01 20.08 -7.05
N LYS A 35 -1.29 19.58 -6.05
CA LYS A 35 -1.11 18.16 -5.78
C LYS A 35 -1.29 17.94 -4.27
N TYR A 36 -2.28 17.15 -3.90
CA TYR A 36 -2.65 16.91 -2.50
C TYR A 36 -1.95 15.66 -2.01
N ASN A 37 -0.99 15.82 -1.09
CA ASN A 37 -0.16 14.73 -0.58
C ASN A 37 -0.58 14.36 0.83
N TYR A 38 -0.92 13.11 1.03
CA TYR A 38 -1.34 12.52 2.30
C TYR A 38 -0.25 11.56 2.81
N ALA A 39 -0.01 11.54 4.12
CA ALA A 39 0.85 10.57 4.76
C ALA A 39 0.04 9.82 5.82
N LEU A 40 -0.28 8.56 5.53
CA LEU A 40 -1.07 7.71 6.41
C LEU A 40 -0.17 7.02 7.42
N ILE A 41 0.85 6.31 6.93
CA ILE A 41 1.83 5.58 7.76
C ILE A 41 3.22 6.13 7.45
N GLY A 42 3.82 6.79 8.42
CA GLY A 42 5.12 7.45 8.23
C GLY A 42 5.06 8.69 7.32
N PRO A 43 6.13 9.48 7.26
CA PRO A 43 6.19 10.73 6.49
C PRO A 43 6.39 10.54 4.98
N GLY A 44 6.66 9.32 4.52
CA GLY A 44 7.01 9.06 3.13
C GLY A 44 8.35 9.69 2.74
N VAL A 45 8.36 10.34 1.59
CA VAL A 45 9.51 11.07 1.03
C VAL A 45 9.27 12.59 1.01
N SER A 46 8.30 13.07 1.79
CA SER A 46 7.97 14.50 1.84
C SER A 46 9.18 15.34 2.25
N GLN A 47 9.43 16.39 1.50
CA GLN A 47 10.46 17.41 1.78
C GLN A 47 9.97 18.50 2.75
N ASN A 48 8.67 18.47 3.08
CA ASN A 48 8.06 19.42 4.01
C ASN A 48 8.06 18.84 5.43
N PRO A 49 8.82 19.40 6.37
CA PRO A 49 8.86 18.91 7.75
C PRO A 49 7.53 19.07 8.50
N LYS A 50 6.61 19.89 7.96
CA LYS A 50 5.27 20.10 8.51
C LYS A 50 4.22 19.17 7.88
N GLN A 51 4.62 18.19 7.07
CA GLN A 51 3.70 17.19 6.50
C GLN A 51 2.86 16.57 7.62
N PRO A 52 1.51 16.67 7.56
CA PRO A 52 0.65 15.92 8.47
C PRO A 52 0.84 14.42 8.26
N VAL A 53 0.98 13.65 9.34
CA VAL A 53 1.13 12.18 9.32
C VAL A 53 0.09 11.61 10.26
N SER A 54 -0.77 10.71 9.76
CA SER A 54 -1.85 10.11 10.55
C SER A 54 -1.30 9.16 11.62
N LEU A 55 -0.37 8.28 11.25
CA LEU A 55 0.28 7.35 12.18
C LEU A 55 1.79 7.30 11.95
N ARG A 56 2.56 7.60 13.01
CA ARG A 56 4.03 7.61 12.96
C ARG A 56 4.69 6.30 13.38
N GLU A 57 3.89 5.32 13.79
CA GLU A 57 4.42 4.02 14.18
C GLU A 57 5.04 3.30 12.98
N LYS A 58 6.22 2.76 13.18
CA LYS A 58 6.96 1.99 12.17
C LYS A 58 6.24 0.70 11.80
N HIS A 59 6.07 0.46 10.50
CA HIS A 59 5.40 -0.73 9.96
C HIS A 59 6.34 -1.60 9.10
N GLY A 60 7.61 -1.18 8.88
CA GLY A 60 8.52 -1.80 7.91
C GLY A 60 8.29 -1.30 6.49
N PHE A 61 7.24 -0.50 6.28
CA PHE A 61 6.89 0.19 5.04
C PHE A 61 6.07 1.44 5.38
N GLN A 62 5.90 2.32 4.41
CA GLN A 62 5.12 3.54 4.56
C GLN A 62 3.96 3.56 3.57
N VAL A 63 2.87 4.20 3.96
CA VAL A 63 1.67 4.37 3.13
C VAL A 63 1.36 5.85 3.02
N GLY A 64 1.29 6.31 1.78
CA GLY A 64 0.83 7.65 1.44
C GLY A 64 -0.40 7.63 0.55
N GLY A 65 -0.88 8.80 0.22
CA GLY A 65 -1.91 9.01 -0.77
C GLY A 65 -1.63 10.27 -1.57
N ILE A 66 -2.09 10.29 -2.80
CA ILE A 66 -1.95 11.44 -3.68
C ILE A 66 -3.25 11.67 -4.42
N SER A 67 -3.73 12.91 -4.39
CA SER A 67 -4.86 13.35 -5.21
C SER A 67 -4.42 14.48 -6.12
N MET A 68 -4.87 14.44 -7.36
CA MET A 68 -4.52 15.46 -8.35
C MET A 68 -5.71 15.73 -9.27
N PRO A 69 -5.98 17.01 -9.61
CA PRO A 69 -6.94 17.37 -10.64
C PRO A 69 -6.56 16.81 -12.02
N HIS A 70 -7.54 16.74 -12.90
CA HIS A 70 -7.32 16.42 -14.32
C HIS A 70 -6.16 17.21 -14.93
N GLY A 71 -5.32 16.54 -15.70
CA GLY A 71 -4.22 17.12 -16.47
C GLY A 71 -2.97 17.43 -15.65
N LYS A 72 -3.02 17.39 -14.31
CA LYS A 72 -1.84 17.63 -13.47
C LYS A 72 -0.89 16.45 -13.52
N THR A 73 0.41 16.76 -13.39
CA THR A 73 1.49 15.78 -13.49
C THR A 73 2.37 15.77 -12.23
N ASN A 74 2.90 14.61 -11.90
CA ASN A 74 4.03 14.48 -10.99
C ASN A 74 5.27 14.22 -11.86
N PRO A 75 6.28 15.10 -11.84
CA PRO A 75 7.37 15.04 -12.81
C PRO A 75 8.38 13.93 -12.47
N ALA A 76 9.34 13.76 -13.38
CA ALA A 76 10.35 12.72 -13.27
C ALA A 76 11.15 12.82 -11.96
N HIS A 77 11.10 11.76 -11.18
CA HIS A 77 11.84 11.58 -9.93
C HIS A 77 12.15 10.10 -9.71
N MET A 78 13.03 9.79 -8.77
CA MET A 78 13.29 8.42 -8.37
C MET A 78 13.45 8.30 -6.85
N HIS A 79 13.31 7.06 -6.34
CA HIS A 79 13.45 6.72 -4.94
C HIS A 79 14.55 5.69 -4.72
N PHE A 80 15.05 5.62 -3.50
CA PHE A 80 16.05 4.64 -3.04
C PHE A 80 15.40 3.33 -2.58
N THR A 81 14.08 3.32 -2.42
CA THR A 81 13.28 2.14 -2.12
C THR A 81 12.30 1.85 -3.26
N ALA A 82 11.76 0.63 -3.31
CA ALA A 82 10.68 0.32 -4.21
C ALA A 82 9.42 1.10 -3.82
N GLU A 83 8.65 1.47 -4.83
CA GLU A 83 7.38 2.17 -4.69
C GLU A 83 6.27 1.43 -5.41
N VAL A 84 5.07 1.48 -4.85
CA VAL A 84 3.87 0.93 -5.44
C VAL A 84 2.82 2.02 -5.53
N PHE A 85 2.17 2.11 -6.69
CA PHE A 85 0.99 2.96 -6.92
C PHE A 85 -0.24 2.08 -7.03
N ILE A 86 -1.29 2.42 -6.31
CA ILE A 86 -2.54 1.67 -6.26
C ILE A 86 -3.65 2.64 -6.63
N CYS A 87 -4.25 2.47 -7.80
CA CYS A 87 -5.27 3.37 -8.32
C CYS A 87 -6.61 3.12 -7.62
N PHE A 88 -7.09 4.09 -6.87
CA PHE A 88 -8.38 4.01 -6.17
C PHE A 88 -9.47 4.82 -6.87
N LYS A 89 -9.08 5.86 -7.60
CA LYS A 89 -10.01 6.68 -8.39
C LYS A 89 -9.32 7.27 -9.61
N GLY A 90 -10.01 7.24 -10.73
CA GLY A 90 -9.63 7.90 -11.99
C GLY A 90 -8.64 7.11 -12.82
N ASP A 91 -8.25 7.70 -13.94
CA ASP A 91 -7.32 7.14 -14.91
C ASP A 91 -6.00 7.89 -14.86
N TRP A 92 -4.91 7.14 -14.86
CA TRP A 92 -3.57 7.68 -14.70
C TRP A 92 -2.64 7.19 -15.80
N GLN A 93 -1.88 8.09 -16.36
CA GLN A 93 -0.75 7.76 -17.22
C GLN A 93 0.51 7.71 -16.36
N MET A 94 1.02 6.51 -16.17
CA MET A 94 2.32 6.27 -15.52
C MET A 94 3.44 6.47 -16.52
N GLN A 95 4.53 7.09 -16.08
CA GLN A 95 5.69 7.40 -16.91
C GLN A 95 6.95 6.83 -16.28
N TRP A 96 7.89 6.35 -17.08
CA TRP A 96 9.21 5.91 -16.60
C TRP A 96 10.30 6.14 -17.64
N GLY A 97 11.54 6.19 -17.16
CA GLY A 97 12.68 6.59 -17.94
C GLY A 97 12.93 8.10 -17.91
N PHE A 98 13.92 8.55 -18.62
CA PHE A 98 14.28 9.97 -18.71
C PHE A 98 14.49 10.36 -20.17
N ASN A 99 14.19 11.63 -20.51
CA ASN A 99 14.29 12.15 -21.87
C ASN A 99 15.69 11.89 -22.47
N PRO A 100 15.80 11.32 -23.72
CA PRO A 100 14.71 11.08 -24.67
C PRO A 100 13.96 9.73 -24.49
N GLY A 101 14.27 8.92 -23.50
CA GLY A 101 13.76 7.56 -23.34
C GLY A 101 12.52 7.45 -22.43
N VAL A 102 11.58 8.38 -22.46
CA VAL A 102 10.35 8.29 -21.65
C VAL A 102 9.35 7.33 -22.27
N HIS A 103 8.87 6.39 -21.46
CA HIS A 103 7.79 5.46 -21.80
C HIS A 103 6.57 5.72 -20.92
N THR A 104 5.41 5.29 -21.39
CA THR A 104 4.13 5.48 -20.67
C THR A 104 3.31 4.21 -20.68
N ALA A 105 2.45 4.07 -19.68
CA ALA A 105 1.36 3.11 -19.62
C ALA A 105 0.20 3.69 -18.82
N ASP A 106 -1.01 3.44 -19.26
CA ASP A 106 -2.20 3.90 -18.57
C ASP A 106 -2.66 2.83 -17.58
N VAL A 107 -3.11 3.27 -16.39
CA VAL A 107 -3.66 2.44 -15.32
C VAL A 107 -4.97 3.06 -14.83
N GLY A 108 -5.92 2.22 -14.46
CA GLY A 108 -7.25 2.63 -13.98
C GLY A 108 -7.55 2.11 -12.58
N GLU A 109 -8.80 2.28 -12.16
CA GLU A 109 -9.25 1.90 -10.82
C GLU A 109 -9.00 0.42 -10.49
N GLY A 110 -8.38 0.17 -9.35
CA GLY A 110 -7.99 -1.14 -8.86
C GLY A 110 -6.63 -1.63 -9.37
N ASP A 111 -6.10 -1.06 -10.45
CA ASP A 111 -4.79 -1.45 -10.99
C ASP A 111 -3.65 -1.07 -10.04
N VAL A 112 -2.60 -1.87 -10.04
CA VAL A 112 -1.41 -1.65 -9.22
C VAL A 112 -0.16 -1.63 -10.11
N LEU A 113 0.64 -0.58 -10.00
CA LEU A 113 1.96 -0.51 -10.62
C LEU A 113 3.05 -0.59 -9.54
N THR A 114 4.02 -1.47 -9.72
CA THR A 114 5.20 -1.56 -8.85
C THR A 114 6.43 -1.00 -9.56
N VAL A 115 7.16 -0.09 -8.92
CA VAL A 115 8.36 0.54 -9.49
C VAL A 115 9.57 0.23 -8.62
N PRO A 116 10.58 -0.49 -9.14
CA PRO A 116 11.83 -0.70 -8.43
C PRO A 116 12.57 0.61 -8.12
N PRO A 117 13.52 0.62 -7.18
CA PRO A 117 14.37 1.77 -6.93
C PRO A 117 15.23 2.12 -8.17
N TRP A 118 15.74 3.35 -8.21
CA TRP A 118 16.64 3.84 -9.26
C TRP A 118 16.05 3.86 -10.68
N ILE A 119 14.72 4.04 -10.76
CA ILE A 119 14.01 4.27 -12.02
C ILE A 119 13.39 5.65 -11.95
N TYR A 120 13.68 6.51 -12.92
CA TYR A 120 12.91 7.74 -13.09
C TYR A 120 11.47 7.39 -13.41
N ARG A 121 10.55 7.90 -12.60
CA ARG A 121 9.10 7.73 -12.76
C ARG A 121 8.39 9.06 -12.59
N GLY A 122 7.22 9.11 -13.12
CA GLY A 122 6.26 10.20 -12.98
C GLY A 122 4.88 9.69 -13.31
N PHE A 123 3.88 10.52 -13.14
CA PHE A 123 2.50 10.17 -13.48
C PHE A 123 1.68 11.43 -13.76
N LYS A 124 0.61 11.26 -14.51
CA LYS A 124 -0.33 12.30 -14.87
C LYS A 124 -1.74 11.80 -14.67
N ASN A 125 -2.60 12.60 -14.06
CA ASN A 125 -4.03 12.31 -14.07
C ASN A 125 -4.59 12.64 -15.47
N ILE A 126 -5.03 11.58 -16.17
CA ILE A 126 -5.66 11.66 -17.50
C ILE A 126 -7.18 11.45 -17.43
N GLY A 127 -7.72 11.11 -16.25
CA GLY A 127 -9.16 11.00 -16.00
C GLY A 127 -9.86 12.35 -16.10
N VAL A 128 -11.18 12.38 -16.13
CA VAL A 128 -11.98 13.59 -16.31
C VAL A 128 -12.12 14.44 -15.05
N ASP A 129 -11.93 13.81 -13.88
CA ASP A 129 -12.07 14.42 -12.54
C ASP A 129 -10.78 14.32 -11.72
N ASP A 130 -10.86 14.74 -10.46
CA ASP A 130 -9.79 14.49 -9.49
C ASP A 130 -9.58 13.00 -9.29
N GLY A 131 -8.35 12.55 -9.51
CA GLY A 131 -7.94 11.18 -9.26
C GLY A 131 -7.36 11.01 -7.85
N PHE A 132 -7.31 9.77 -7.39
CA PHE A 132 -6.66 9.38 -6.14
C PHE A 132 -5.92 8.04 -6.27
N MET A 133 -4.66 8.04 -5.83
CA MET A 133 -3.86 6.82 -5.67
C MET A 133 -3.36 6.71 -4.25
N PHE A 134 -3.37 5.49 -3.68
CA PHE A 134 -2.50 5.18 -2.56
C PHE A 134 -1.11 4.82 -3.06
N THR A 135 -0.10 5.10 -2.23
CA THR A 135 1.29 4.76 -2.50
C THR A 135 1.87 3.95 -1.35
N GLY A 136 2.69 2.96 -1.69
CA GLY A 136 3.46 2.19 -0.73
C GLY A 136 4.95 2.37 -0.98
N LEU A 137 5.73 2.69 0.06
CA LEU A 137 7.19 2.78 -0.01
C LEU A 137 7.81 1.75 0.92
N GLY A 138 8.77 1.00 0.43
CA GLY A 138 9.49 0.03 1.25
C GLY A 138 10.32 0.70 2.35
N ARG A 139 10.41 0.03 3.51
CA ARG A 139 11.13 0.43 4.71
C ARG A 139 10.54 1.64 5.45
N ASP A 140 10.90 1.76 6.72
CA ASP A 140 10.54 2.91 7.57
C ASP A 140 11.38 4.16 7.29
N SER A 141 12.53 4.01 6.63
CA SER A 141 13.36 5.10 6.12
C SER A 141 13.56 4.92 4.63
N THR A 142 12.99 5.82 3.85
CA THR A 142 12.96 5.73 2.39
C THR A 142 14.20 6.32 1.73
N GLY A 143 15.00 7.10 2.46
CA GLY A 143 16.19 7.79 1.94
C GLY A 143 15.90 9.06 1.14
N GLY A 144 14.64 9.39 0.88
CA GLY A 144 14.24 10.61 0.17
C GLY A 144 13.86 10.41 -1.30
N ILE A 145 14.02 11.48 -2.06
CA ILE A 145 13.61 11.59 -3.46
C ILE A 145 14.70 12.28 -4.28
N LEU A 146 15.03 11.76 -5.44
CA LEU A 146 15.88 12.43 -6.44
C LEU A 146 15.03 12.95 -7.58
N TRP A 147 15.08 14.25 -7.81
CA TRP A 147 14.36 14.90 -8.89
C TRP A 147 15.14 14.83 -10.21
N GLY A 148 14.41 14.76 -11.31
CA GLY A 148 15.00 14.93 -12.64
C GLY A 148 15.58 16.35 -12.78
N PRO A 149 16.69 16.54 -13.53
CA PRO A 149 17.33 17.84 -13.73
C PRO A 149 16.36 18.93 -14.17
N SER A 150 15.47 18.64 -15.09
CA SER A 150 14.47 19.59 -15.61
C SER A 150 13.47 20.06 -14.52
N THR A 151 13.17 19.21 -13.53
CA THR A 151 12.28 19.60 -12.41
C THR A 151 12.98 20.59 -11.48
N LEU A 152 14.26 20.33 -11.15
CA LEU A 152 15.06 21.24 -10.32
C LEU A 152 15.24 22.60 -11.02
N GLU A 153 15.52 22.58 -12.32
CA GLU A 153 15.65 23.79 -13.14
C GLU A 153 14.34 24.58 -13.20
N ALA A 154 13.21 23.91 -13.46
CA ALA A 154 11.91 24.55 -13.51
C ALA A 154 11.50 25.16 -12.17
N ALA A 155 11.80 24.49 -11.06
CA ALA A 155 11.53 25.02 -9.72
C ALA A 155 12.42 26.22 -9.41
N SER A 156 13.72 26.15 -9.73
CA SER A 156 14.66 27.26 -9.55
C SER A 156 14.24 28.50 -10.35
N ALA A 157 13.75 28.30 -11.58
CA ALA A 157 13.21 29.39 -12.40
C ALA A 157 11.96 30.07 -11.79
N GLN A 158 11.28 29.39 -10.85
CA GLN A 158 10.17 29.93 -10.06
C GLN A 158 10.62 30.53 -8.72
N GLY A 159 11.94 30.60 -8.44
CA GLY A 159 12.48 31.06 -7.15
C GLY A 159 12.31 30.05 -6.01
N VAL A 160 12.23 28.75 -6.34
CA VAL A 160 12.18 27.67 -5.35
C VAL A 160 13.37 26.74 -5.57
N HIS A 161 14.19 26.59 -4.54
CA HIS A 161 15.44 25.85 -4.62
C HIS A 161 15.45 24.69 -3.64
N LEU A 162 16.16 23.63 -4.01
CA LEU A 162 16.43 22.49 -3.15
C LEU A 162 17.91 22.49 -2.77
N THR A 163 18.19 22.50 -1.49
CA THR A 163 19.56 22.47 -0.98
C THR A 163 20.16 21.04 -1.01
N GLU A 164 21.48 20.91 -0.89
CA GLU A 164 22.17 19.60 -0.86
C GLU A 164 21.75 18.73 0.35
N ASP A 165 21.22 19.34 1.41
CA ASP A 165 20.63 18.66 2.57
C ASP A 165 19.10 18.53 2.50
N TYR A 166 18.54 18.62 1.29
CA TYR A 166 17.12 18.40 0.96
C TYR A 166 16.14 19.37 1.63
N GLN A 167 16.56 20.60 1.93
CA GLN A 167 15.66 21.65 2.40
C GLN A 167 15.14 22.47 1.22
N ILE A 168 13.84 22.76 1.23
CA ILE A 168 13.24 23.66 0.26
C ILE A 168 13.42 25.10 0.74
N VAL A 169 13.96 25.96 -0.11
CA VAL A 169 14.04 27.42 0.08
C VAL A 169 13.14 28.09 -0.95
N ASP A 170 12.10 28.77 -0.50
CA ASP A 170 11.13 29.47 -1.35
C ASP A 170 11.30 30.99 -1.20
N GLU A 171 11.90 31.64 -2.19
CA GLU A 171 12.09 33.09 -2.21
C GLU A 171 10.75 33.83 -2.30
N ARG A 172 9.72 33.22 -2.90
CA ARG A 172 8.36 33.79 -2.99
C ARG A 172 7.69 33.88 -1.63
N ALA A 173 8.06 32.97 -0.70
CA ALA A 173 7.65 32.99 0.71
C ALA A 173 8.52 33.90 1.59
N GLY A 174 9.42 34.69 0.98
CA GLY A 174 10.32 35.61 1.68
C GLY A 174 11.54 34.96 2.30
N GLN A 175 11.81 33.67 2.01
CA GLN A 175 13.09 33.05 2.37
C GLN A 175 14.20 33.61 1.45
N LYS A 176 15.42 33.62 1.96
CA LYS A 176 16.56 34.12 1.18
C LYS A 176 17.38 32.92 0.69
N TRP A 177 17.66 32.91 -0.58
CA TRP A 177 18.70 32.09 -1.18
C TRP A 177 20.01 32.89 -1.16
N ASP A 178 21.02 32.42 -0.48
CA ASP A 178 22.30 33.10 -0.35
C ASP A 178 23.49 32.17 -0.65
N ASP A 179 24.68 32.77 -0.80
CA ASP A 179 25.91 32.08 -1.20
C ASP A 179 26.41 31.03 -0.17
N SER A 180 25.83 31.00 1.04
CA SER A 180 26.15 29.98 2.06
C SER A 180 25.42 28.66 1.80
N GLN A 181 24.37 28.69 0.97
CA GLN A 181 23.56 27.54 0.64
C GLN A 181 24.04 26.93 -0.69
N LYS A 182 24.10 25.61 -0.72
CA LYS A 182 24.43 24.89 -1.95
C LYS A 182 23.19 24.20 -2.48
N ALA A 183 22.92 24.44 -3.77
CA ALA A 183 21.85 23.72 -4.46
C ALA A 183 22.17 22.24 -4.58
N LEU A 184 21.15 21.40 -4.45
CA LEU A 184 21.28 19.99 -4.78
C LEU A 184 21.70 19.88 -6.26
N ALA A 185 22.86 19.28 -6.50
CA ALA A 185 23.31 19.03 -7.84
C ALA A 185 22.40 17.97 -8.53
N PRO A 186 21.85 18.27 -9.71
CA PRO A 186 21.13 17.27 -10.47
C PRO A 186 22.09 16.15 -10.93
N MET A 187 21.53 14.97 -11.23
CA MET A 187 22.32 13.94 -11.91
C MET A 187 22.79 14.44 -13.27
N THR A 188 24.05 14.12 -13.59
CA THR A 188 24.63 14.46 -14.89
C THR A 188 24.05 13.55 -16.00
N PRO A 189 24.16 13.96 -17.27
CA PRO A 189 23.75 13.11 -18.40
C PRO A 189 24.43 11.74 -18.39
N GLU A 190 25.70 11.66 -17.98
CA GLU A 190 26.46 10.42 -17.89
C GLU A 190 25.94 9.49 -16.80
N GLU A 191 25.62 10.04 -15.64
CA GLU A 191 25.01 9.28 -14.53
C GLU A 191 23.62 8.76 -14.92
N ILE A 192 22.81 9.58 -15.60
CA ILE A 192 21.50 9.17 -16.10
C ILE A 192 21.64 8.06 -17.16
N ALA A 193 22.60 8.18 -18.08
CA ALA A 193 22.85 7.19 -19.10
C ALA A 193 23.34 5.83 -18.54
N ALA A 194 23.94 5.84 -17.35
CA ALA A 194 24.34 4.63 -16.64
C ALA A 194 23.19 3.91 -15.91
N LEU A 195 22.01 4.54 -15.77
CA LEU A 195 20.85 3.91 -15.15
C LEU A 195 20.33 2.76 -16.02
N ARG A 196 19.77 1.75 -15.36
CA ARG A 196 19.13 0.64 -16.07
C ARG A 196 17.93 1.14 -16.88
N VAL A 197 17.93 0.84 -18.17
CA VAL A 197 16.78 1.08 -19.05
C VAL A 197 15.73 -0.03 -18.85
N TRP A 198 14.50 0.36 -18.63
CA TRP A 198 13.36 -0.53 -18.51
C TRP A 198 12.47 -0.41 -19.73
N SER A 199 12.41 -1.48 -20.52
CA SER A 199 11.54 -1.52 -21.71
C SER A 199 10.05 -1.54 -21.32
N PRO A 200 9.14 -1.14 -22.23
CA PRO A 200 7.70 -1.28 -21.99
C PRO A 200 7.28 -2.71 -21.63
N ALA A 201 7.86 -3.74 -22.25
CA ALA A 201 7.59 -5.14 -21.95
C ALA A 201 8.01 -5.54 -20.53
N GLN A 202 9.09 -4.99 -20.00
CA GLN A 202 9.52 -5.24 -18.62
C GLN A 202 8.64 -4.51 -17.60
N MET A 203 8.20 -3.29 -17.90
CA MET A 203 7.32 -2.55 -17.00
C MET A 203 5.87 -3.04 -17.04
N SER A 204 5.39 -3.55 -18.19
CA SER A 204 4.05 -4.15 -18.26
C SER A 204 3.88 -5.34 -17.31
N GLN A 205 4.92 -6.12 -17.07
CA GLN A 205 4.92 -7.22 -16.10
C GLN A 205 4.83 -6.74 -14.64
N ARG A 206 4.91 -5.43 -14.41
CA ARG A 206 4.81 -4.78 -13.11
C ARG A 206 3.50 -4.02 -12.92
N ILE A 207 2.67 -4.03 -13.95
CA ILE A 207 1.31 -3.49 -13.90
C ILE A 207 0.37 -4.68 -13.68
N VAL A 208 -0.20 -4.76 -12.51
CA VAL A 208 -1.19 -5.80 -12.16
C VAL A 208 -2.56 -5.21 -12.41
N ARG A 209 -3.26 -5.77 -13.40
CA ARG A 209 -4.61 -5.35 -13.76
C ARG A 209 -5.62 -5.94 -12.81
N PHE A 210 -6.48 -5.10 -12.25
CA PHE A 210 -7.53 -5.57 -11.33
C PHE A 210 -8.46 -6.60 -11.97
N ALA A 211 -8.76 -6.43 -13.25
CA ALA A 211 -9.62 -7.33 -14.01
C ALA A 211 -8.98 -8.71 -14.28
N GLU A 212 -7.64 -8.81 -14.16
CA GLU A 212 -6.86 -10.02 -14.43
C GLU A 212 -6.40 -10.74 -13.15
N LEU A 213 -6.87 -10.27 -11.97
CA LEU A 213 -6.50 -10.86 -10.69
C LEU A 213 -6.96 -12.32 -10.58
N ASP A 214 -6.07 -13.17 -10.10
CA ASP A 214 -6.35 -14.58 -9.79
C ASP A 214 -6.98 -14.69 -8.40
N TRP A 215 -8.30 -14.83 -8.37
CA TRP A 215 -9.08 -14.93 -7.15
C TRP A 215 -9.24 -16.38 -6.70
N SER A 216 -8.76 -16.72 -5.52
CA SER A 216 -8.95 -18.04 -4.92
C SER A 216 -9.90 -18.01 -3.74
N GLY A 217 -10.92 -18.85 -3.78
CA GLY A 217 -11.82 -19.12 -2.66
C GLY A 217 -11.29 -20.19 -1.69
N ASP A 218 -10.16 -20.82 -2.01
CA ASP A 218 -9.48 -21.81 -1.14
C ASP A 218 -8.17 -21.27 -0.54
N ALA A 219 -7.99 -19.95 -0.59
CA ALA A 219 -6.74 -19.29 -0.16
C ALA A 219 -6.60 -19.15 1.36
N LEU A 220 -7.64 -19.40 2.14
CA LEU A 220 -7.64 -19.30 3.59
C LEU A 220 -8.27 -20.57 4.21
N LEU A 221 -7.77 -21.01 5.36
CA LEU A 221 -8.25 -22.19 6.04
C LEU A 221 -9.77 -22.15 6.33
N ASP A 222 -10.28 -20.98 6.66
CA ASP A 222 -11.68 -20.78 7.01
C ASP A 222 -12.61 -20.53 5.81
N ALA A 223 -12.08 -20.39 4.60
CA ALA A 223 -12.86 -19.97 3.44
C ALA A 223 -14.06 -20.89 3.15
N SER A 224 -13.94 -22.18 3.45
CA SER A 224 -15.01 -23.17 3.28
C SER A 224 -16.02 -23.23 4.44
N LEU A 225 -15.79 -22.49 5.53
CA LEU A 225 -16.67 -22.51 6.70
C LEU A 225 -17.97 -21.73 6.45
N PRO A 226 -19.09 -22.15 7.05
CA PRO A 226 -20.35 -21.41 6.97
C PRO A 226 -20.19 -19.93 7.42
N GLY A 227 -20.62 -19.00 6.57
CA GLY A 227 -20.53 -17.56 6.82
C GLY A 227 -19.12 -16.97 6.66
N CYS A 228 -18.18 -17.68 6.04
CA CYS A 228 -16.89 -17.17 5.61
C CYS A 228 -16.91 -16.85 4.11
N GLY A 229 -16.21 -17.59 3.26
CA GLY A 229 -16.26 -17.40 1.81
C GLY A 229 -15.40 -16.25 1.29
N ALA A 230 -14.38 -15.85 2.05
CA ALA A 230 -13.41 -14.87 1.59
C ALA A 230 -12.64 -15.41 0.37
N GLN A 231 -12.41 -14.54 -0.62
CA GLN A 231 -11.51 -14.81 -1.73
C GLN A 231 -10.29 -13.89 -1.62
N VAL A 232 -9.13 -14.43 -1.94
CA VAL A 232 -7.86 -13.69 -1.90
C VAL A 232 -7.26 -13.65 -3.30
N ALA A 233 -6.72 -12.50 -3.68
CA ALA A 233 -5.94 -12.33 -4.90
C ALA A 233 -4.61 -11.62 -4.57
N PRO A 234 -3.47 -12.34 -4.59
CA PRO A 234 -2.16 -11.73 -4.43
C PRO A 234 -1.84 -10.76 -5.58
N VAL A 235 -1.17 -9.67 -5.24
CA VAL A 235 -0.68 -8.65 -6.17
C VAL A 235 0.84 -8.60 -6.15
N LEU A 236 1.40 -8.44 -4.94
CA LEU A 236 2.82 -8.38 -4.68
C LEU A 236 3.17 -9.35 -3.55
N GLY A 237 3.93 -10.40 -3.87
CA GLY A 237 4.13 -11.51 -2.94
C GLY A 237 2.83 -12.26 -2.64
N LEU A 238 2.93 -13.36 -1.92
CA LEU A 238 1.77 -14.21 -1.61
C LEU A 238 0.91 -13.71 -0.46
N GLY A 239 1.41 -12.75 0.34
CA GLY A 239 0.64 -12.20 1.45
C GLY A 239 0.15 -13.27 2.42
N MET A 240 -1.14 -13.26 2.71
CA MET A 240 -1.82 -14.21 3.59
C MET A 240 -2.26 -15.49 2.88
N SER A 241 -2.06 -15.65 1.57
CA SER A 241 -2.56 -16.82 0.86
C SER A 241 -1.97 -18.12 1.40
N GLU A 242 -2.83 -19.04 1.77
CA GLU A 242 -2.51 -20.42 2.17
C GLU A 242 -2.73 -21.43 1.02
N ALA A 243 -3.10 -20.97 -0.18
CA ALA A 243 -3.20 -21.83 -1.36
C ALA A 243 -1.81 -22.13 -1.93
N ARG A 244 -1.50 -23.41 -2.11
CA ARG A 244 -0.18 -23.88 -2.56
C ARG A 244 0.13 -23.50 -4.01
N ASP A 245 -0.87 -23.45 -4.85
CA ASP A 245 -0.81 -23.17 -6.29
C ASP A 245 -0.96 -21.68 -6.62
N HIS A 246 -1.28 -20.84 -5.61
CA HIS A 246 -1.42 -19.40 -5.80
C HIS A 246 -0.07 -18.77 -6.14
N GLN A 247 -0.08 -17.91 -7.14
CA GLN A 247 1.09 -17.16 -7.58
C GLN A 247 0.81 -15.66 -7.54
N ALA A 248 1.81 -14.91 -7.10
CA ALA A 248 1.74 -13.46 -7.17
C ALA A 248 2.27 -12.98 -8.52
N PRO A 249 1.58 -12.05 -9.20
CA PRO A 249 2.07 -11.45 -10.44
C PRO A 249 3.44 -10.78 -10.28
N VAL A 250 3.69 -10.18 -9.11
CA VAL A 250 4.97 -9.53 -8.78
C VAL A 250 5.58 -10.18 -7.55
N THR A 251 6.83 -10.66 -7.67
CA THR A 251 7.51 -11.44 -6.61
C THR A 251 8.82 -10.83 -6.11
N ASN A 252 9.33 -9.76 -6.73
CA ASN A 252 10.57 -9.13 -6.27
C ASN A 252 10.33 -8.36 -4.96
N SER A 253 11.36 -8.32 -4.10
CA SER A 253 11.30 -7.69 -2.78
C SER A 253 10.95 -6.20 -2.82
N HIS A 254 9.96 -5.82 -2.02
CA HIS A 254 9.55 -4.44 -1.76
C HIS A 254 9.62 -4.09 -0.27
N GLY A 255 9.79 -5.10 0.60
CA GLY A 255 9.72 -4.98 2.06
C GLY A 255 8.30 -5.16 2.60
N PHE A 256 7.32 -5.40 1.73
CA PHE A 256 5.92 -5.67 2.06
C PHE A 256 5.24 -6.45 0.93
N SER A 257 4.14 -7.11 1.24
CA SER A 257 3.25 -7.75 0.28
C SER A 257 1.95 -6.96 0.13
N ILE A 258 1.26 -7.17 -1.00
CA ILE A 258 -0.07 -6.60 -1.28
C ILE A 258 -0.98 -7.70 -1.80
N GLU A 259 -2.21 -7.71 -1.30
CA GLU A 259 -3.27 -8.59 -1.74
C GLU A 259 -4.63 -7.91 -1.66
N TRP A 260 -5.54 -8.32 -2.51
CA TRP A 260 -6.94 -7.99 -2.39
C TRP A 260 -7.68 -9.12 -1.66
N ILE A 261 -8.62 -8.74 -0.79
CA ILE A 261 -9.59 -9.66 -0.18
C ILE A 261 -10.99 -9.23 -0.57
N ARG A 262 -11.76 -10.19 -1.06
CA ARG A 262 -13.16 -10.05 -1.40
C ARG A 262 -13.99 -10.81 -0.37
N LEU A 263 -14.92 -10.12 0.28
CA LEU A 263 -15.82 -10.70 1.28
C LEU A 263 -17.25 -10.65 0.74
N PRO A 264 -17.94 -11.78 0.56
CA PRO A 264 -19.35 -11.76 0.20
C PRO A 264 -20.20 -11.07 1.28
N ALA A 265 -21.45 -10.72 0.98
CA ALA A 265 -22.36 -10.14 1.97
C ALA A 265 -22.45 -11.04 3.22
N GLY A 266 -22.22 -10.49 4.41
CA GLY A 266 -22.17 -11.24 5.66
C GLY A 266 -20.95 -12.17 5.80
N GLY A 267 -20.06 -12.21 4.81
CA GLY A 267 -18.84 -13.02 4.84
C GLY A 267 -17.81 -12.51 5.83
N ARG A 268 -16.90 -13.39 6.24
CA ARG A 268 -15.87 -13.04 7.21
C ARG A 268 -14.56 -13.77 6.95
N VAL A 269 -13.46 -13.21 7.49
CA VAL A 269 -12.24 -13.91 7.85
C VAL A 269 -12.27 -14.13 9.35
N SER A 270 -12.23 -15.37 9.78
CA SER A 270 -12.40 -15.80 11.18
C SER A 270 -11.24 -15.34 12.05
N ARG A 271 -11.33 -15.61 13.35
CA ARG A 271 -10.33 -15.22 14.35
C ARG A 271 -8.95 -15.81 14.01
N HIS A 272 -8.00 -14.93 13.73
CA HIS A 272 -6.63 -15.26 13.35
C HIS A 272 -5.64 -14.22 13.88
N ARG A 273 -4.36 -14.54 13.78
CA ARG A 273 -3.24 -13.70 14.18
C ARG A 273 -2.09 -13.81 13.18
N LEU A 274 -1.40 -12.71 12.94
CA LEU A 274 -0.14 -12.63 12.19
C LEU A 274 0.94 -11.98 13.04
N GLN A 275 2.19 -12.37 12.83
CA GLN A 275 3.34 -11.75 13.47
C GLN A 275 3.66 -10.37 12.89
N GLU A 276 3.20 -10.10 11.67
CA GLU A 276 3.46 -8.88 10.94
C GLU A 276 2.39 -7.82 11.19
N LYS A 277 2.78 -6.57 11.04
CA LYS A 277 1.87 -5.44 10.93
C LYS A 277 1.25 -5.39 9.55
N GLN A 278 -0.01 -4.97 9.50
CA GLN A 278 -0.74 -4.81 8.25
C GLN A 278 -1.38 -3.41 8.18
N VAL A 279 -1.62 -2.95 6.97
CA VAL A 279 -2.53 -1.84 6.70
C VAL A 279 -3.67 -2.36 5.83
N LEU A 280 -4.87 -2.19 6.35
CA LEU A 280 -6.12 -2.50 5.66
C LEU A 280 -6.68 -1.21 5.10
N ILE A 281 -7.05 -1.20 3.82
CA ILE A 281 -7.75 -0.09 3.17
C ILE A 281 -9.05 -0.63 2.57
N THR A 282 -10.18 -0.11 3.01
CA THR A 282 -11.48 -0.56 2.50
C THR A 282 -11.79 0.15 1.19
N TYR A 283 -11.71 -0.59 0.09
CA TYR A 283 -11.98 -0.04 -1.24
C TYR A 283 -13.48 0.10 -1.51
N ARG A 284 -14.26 -0.92 -1.15
CA ARG A 284 -15.72 -0.95 -1.36
C ARG A 284 -16.42 -1.68 -0.22
N GLY A 285 -17.64 -1.27 0.11
CA GLY A 285 -18.48 -1.92 1.11
C GLY A 285 -18.20 -1.48 2.53
N LYS A 286 -18.66 -2.26 3.50
CA LYS A 286 -18.53 -1.99 4.93
C LYS A 286 -17.89 -3.18 5.64
N VAL A 287 -16.73 -2.97 6.22
CA VAL A 287 -15.98 -4.01 6.91
C VAL A 287 -15.90 -3.70 8.41
N GLN A 288 -16.40 -4.60 9.21
CA GLN A 288 -16.22 -4.60 10.64
C GLN A 288 -14.89 -5.29 10.96
N ILE A 289 -14.01 -4.57 11.63
CA ILE A 289 -12.70 -5.03 12.07
C ILE A 289 -12.79 -5.25 13.57
N ARG A 290 -12.54 -6.48 14.03
CA ARG A 290 -12.46 -6.81 15.45
C ARG A 290 -11.02 -7.08 15.81
N VAL A 291 -10.54 -6.45 16.87
CA VAL A 291 -9.17 -6.59 17.38
C VAL A 291 -9.24 -6.84 18.88
N GLU A 292 -8.54 -7.87 19.35
CA GLU A 292 -8.49 -8.19 20.77
C GLU A 292 -7.38 -7.40 21.47
N THR A 293 -7.65 -6.94 22.69
CA THR A 293 -6.67 -6.23 23.52
C THR A 293 -5.61 -7.18 24.07
N ASP A 294 -5.96 -8.45 24.23
CA ASP A 294 -5.13 -9.46 24.86
C ASP A 294 -4.61 -10.46 23.83
N ASN A 295 -3.33 -10.80 23.94
CA ASN A 295 -2.71 -11.84 23.13
C ASN A 295 -2.82 -13.19 23.88
N VAL A 296 -4.03 -13.73 23.92
CA VAL A 296 -4.32 -14.99 24.60
C VAL A 296 -3.90 -16.20 23.74
N ASP A 297 -3.82 -17.36 24.37
CA ASP A 297 -3.55 -18.63 23.70
C ASP A 297 -4.59 -18.92 22.59
N PRO A 298 -4.22 -19.59 21.49
CA PRO A 298 -5.15 -19.98 20.42
C PRO A 298 -6.36 -20.78 20.89
N ASP A 299 -6.22 -21.58 21.95
CA ASP A 299 -7.30 -22.37 22.53
C ASP A 299 -8.24 -21.57 23.44
N SER A 300 -7.85 -20.36 23.83
CA SER A 300 -8.64 -19.54 24.72
C SER A 300 -9.81 -18.89 23.98
N LEU A 301 -10.87 -18.62 24.71
CA LEU A 301 -11.97 -17.77 24.22
C LEU A 301 -11.43 -16.37 23.88
N PRO A 302 -12.10 -15.66 22.97
CA PRO A 302 -11.76 -14.27 22.67
C PRO A 302 -11.70 -13.42 23.94
N GLY A 303 -10.63 -12.63 24.06
CA GLY A 303 -10.49 -11.62 25.12
C GLY A 303 -11.38 -10.40 24.86
N ASN A 304 -11.13 -9.33 25.59
CA ASN A 304 -11.78 -8.05 25.33
C ASN A 304 -11.53 -7.60 23.89
N THR A 305 -12.60 -7.28 23.18
CA THR A 305 -12.54 -6.99 21.74
C THR A 305 -12.99 -5.57 21.46
N VAL A 306 -12.17 -4.82 20.73
CA VAL A 306 -12.54 -3.54 20.13
C VAL A 306 -13.07 -3.80 18.73
N THR A 307 -14.25 -3.26 18.43
CA THR A 307 -14.86 -3.37 17.11
C THR A 307 -14.86 -2.00 16.44
N LEU A 308 -14.30 -1.95 15.24
CA LEU A 308 -14.24 -0.76 14.39
C LEU A 308 -15.01 -1.05 13.09
N GLN A 309 -15.57 -0.01 12.48
CA GLN A 309 -16.21 -0.14 11.18
C GLN A 309 -15.50 0.75 10.18
N ALA A 310 -14.96 0.13 9.15
CA ALA A 310 -14.34 0.79 8.02
C ALA A 310 -15.28 0.74 6.81
N THR A 311 -15.34 1.84 6.07
CA THR A 311 -16.19 2.00 4.89
C THR A 311 -15.35 2.36 3.69
N GLY A 312 -15.63 1.72 2.55
CA GLY A 312 -15.10 2.07 1.24
C GLY A 312 -16.21 2.65 0.39
N SER A 313 -15.91 3.71 -0.33
CA SER A 313 -16.83 4.36 -1.23
C SER A 313 -16.09 5.09 -2.36
N PRO A 314 -16.77 5.52 -3.44
CA PRO A 314 -16.13 6.34 -4.46
C PRO A 314 -15.56 7.67 -3.94
N GLN A 315 -15.99 8.14 -2.78
CA GLN A 315 -15.59 9.42 -2.18
C GLN A 315 -14.63 9.27 -1.00
N GLY A 316 -14.40 8.05 -0.52
CA GLY A 316 -13.52 7.87 0.63
C GLY A 316 -13.27 6.40 0.98
N TRP A 317 -12.11 6.15 1.58
CA TRP A 317 -11.60 4.81 1.86
C TRP A 317 -10.96 4.79 3.24
N ASP A 318 -11.69 4.30 4.22
CA ASP A 318 -11.17 4.16 5.57
C ASP A 318 -10.04 3.14 5.62
N SER A 319 -9.04 3.46 6.43
CA SER A 319 -7.86 2.61 6.61
C SER A 319 -7.69 2.22 8.08
N TYR A 320 -7.10 1.06 8.31
CA TYR A 320 -6.75 0.60 9.63
C TYR A 320 -5.34 0.00 9.66
N ALA A 321 -4.50 0.52 10.57
CA ALA A 321 -3.15 0.01 10.81
C ALA A 321 -3.20 -1.12 11.84
N MET A 322 -3.27 -2.36 11.38
CA MET A 322 -3.38 -3.56 12.20
C MET A 322 -2.07 -3.82 12.96
N PRO A 323 -2.11 -3.92 14.30
CA PRO A 323 -0.92 -4.26 15.07
C PRO A 323 -0.42 -5.68 14.78
N ALA A 324 0.87 -5.91 14.99
CA ALA A 324 1.44 -7.25 14.98
C ALA A 324 0.94 -8.07 16.18
N ASP A 325 0.98 -9.38 16.06
CA ASP A 325 0.69 -10.35 17.13
C ASP A 325 -0.63 -10.14 17.89
N CYS A 326 -1.63 -9.51 17.27
CA CYS A 326 -2.95 -9.39 17.87
C CYS A 326 -3.98 -10.30 17.19
N TRP A 327 -4.89 -10.86 17.97
CA TRP A 327 -6.05 -11.58 17.46
C TRP A 327 -7.01 -10.61 16.77
N ARG A 328 -7.46 -11.01 15.59
CA ARG A 328 -8.33 -10.18 14.76
C ARG A 328 -9.31 -11.02 13.95
N SER A 329 -10.38 -10.40 13.50
CA SER A 329 -11.28 -10.94 12.49
C SER A 329 -11.85 -9.81 11.64
N LEU A 330 -12.23 -10.13 10.41
CA LEU A 330 -12.88 -9.22 9.48
C LEU A 330 -14.29 -9.73 9.18
N HIS A 331 -15.26 -8.86 9.09
CA HIS A 331 -16.62 -9.23 8.77
C HIS A 331 -17.24 -8.18 7.83
N ASN A 332 -17.77 -8.62 6.70
CA ASN A 332 -18.54 -7.75 5.84
C ASN A 332 -19.90 -7.48 6.48
N ALA A 333 -20.05 -6.29 7.04
CA ALA A 333 -21.28 -5.84 7.71
C ALA A 333 -22.30 -5.21 6.74
N GLY A 334 -22.01 -5.22 5.45
CA GLY A 334 -22.91 -4.74 4.39
C GLY A 334 -23.75 -5.86 3.79
N ASP A 335 -24.66 -5.48 2.92
CA ASP A 335 -25.59 -6.33 2.16
C ASP A 335 -25.05 -6.67 0.75
N THR A 336 -23.91 -6.11 0.39
CA THR A 336 -23.21 -6.36 -0.87
C THR A 336 -21.78 -6.83 -0.59
N GLU A 337 -21.08 -7.26 -1.61
CA GLU A 337 -19.66 -7.59 -1.52
C GLU A 337 -18.81 -6.43 -0.98
N ALA A 338 -17.92 -6.72 -0.07
CA ALA A 338 -16.88 -5.79 0.35
C ALA A 338 -15.52 -6.19 -0.25
N LEU A 339 -14.74 -5.19 -0.62
CA LEU A 339 -13.42 -5.33 -1.22
C LEU A 339 -12.40 -4.54 -0.40
N VAL A 340 -11.35 -5.21 0.02
CA VAL A 340 -10.32 -4.69 0.91
C VAL A 340 -8.95 -4.92 0.30
N LEU A 341 -8.10 -3.90 0.33
CA LEU A 341 -6.67 -4.03 0.06
C LEU A 341 -5.93 -4.27 1.38
N LEU A 342 -5.08 -5.27 1.42
CA LEU A 342 -4.13 -5.48 2.53
C LEU A 342 -2.70 -5.24 2.06
N MET A 343 -1.96 -4.50 2.87
CA MET A 343 -0.51 -4.35 2.78
C MET A 343 0.10 -4.94 4.04
N THR A 344 0.98 -5.93 3.90
CA THR A 344 1.55 -6.65 5.05
C THR A 344 3.06 -6.56 5.02
N ALA A 345 3.69 -6.25 6.16
CA ALA A 345 5.15 -6.12 6.28
C ALA A 345 5.89 -7.40 5.87
N GLY A 346 7.05 -7.23 5.21
CA GLY A 346 7.90 -8.32 4.75
C GLY A 346 7.47 -8.93 3.42
N ASP A 347 8.43 -9.53 2.70
CA ASP A 347 8.24 -10.09 1.36
C ASP A 347 7.81 -11.56 1.36
N ALA A 348 8.07 -12.29 2.44
CA ALA A 348 7.71 -13.70 2.56
C ALA A 348 6.19 -13.89 2.69
N ARG A 349 5.69 -15.06 2.28
CA ARG A 349 4.32 -15.50 2.59
C ARG A 349 4.09 -15.47 4.11
N LYS A 350 2.94 -15.01 4.54
CA LYS A 350 2.60 -14.88 5.95
C LYS A 350 2.11 -16.21 6.52
N HIS A 351 2.52 -16.51 7.74
CA HIS A 351 2.00 -17.66 8.48
C HIS A 351 0.85 -17.20 9.36
N ILE A 352 -0.35 -17.66 9.02
CA ILE A 352 -1.54 -17.35 9.81
C ILE A 352 -1.62 -18.31 11.00
N THR A 353 -1.74 -17.75 12.19
CA THR A 353 -2.15 -18.52 13.37
C THR A 353 -3.66 -18.42 13.50
N TRP A 354 -4.37 -19.50 13.25
CA TRP A 354 -5.81 -19.59 13.42
C TRP A 354 -6.18 -19.95 14.87
N ALA A 355 -7.32 -19.47 15.33
CA ALA A 355 -7.90 -19.91 16.60
C ALA A 355 -8.27 -21.40 16.54
N ALA A 356 -8.17 -22.09 17.64
CA ALA A 356 -8.35 -23.54 17.68
C ALA A 356 -9.76 -24.00 17.29
N ASP A 357 -10.78 -23.20 17.57
CA ASP A 357 -12.15 -23.46 17.13
C ASP A 357 -12.29 -23.38 15.61
N VAL A 358 -11.57 -22.47 14.95
CA VAL A 358 -11.51 -22.34 13.48
C VAL A 358 -10.83 -23.60 12.89
N ILE A 359 -9.69 -24.01 13.45
CA ILE A 359 -8.96 -25.22 13.01
C ILE A 359 -9.87 -26.45 13.14
N ARG A 360 -10.55 -26.61 14.27
CA ARG A 360 -11.49 -27.73 14.48
C ARG A 360 -12.65 -27.70 13.46
N ALA A 361 -13.24 -26.53 13.22
CA ALA A 361 -14.32 -26.39 12.27
C ALA A 361 -13.85 -26.70 10.83
N ALA A 362 -12.67 -26.23 10.44
CA ALA A 362 -12.07 -26.56 9.14
C ALA A 362 -11.84 -28.06 8.98
N GLY A 363 -11.39 -28.74 10.04
CA GLY A 363 -11.23 -30.18 10.05
C GLY A 363 -12.53 -30.96 9.83
N VAL A 364 -13.68 -30.45 10.28
CA VAL A 364 -15.00 -31.02 9.97
C VAL A 364 -15.35 -30.90 8.48
N CYS A 365 -14.86 -29.83 7.83
CA CYS A 365 -15.01 -29.60 6.39
C CYS A 365 -13.89 -30.25 5.54
N ASP A 366 -13.15 -31.21 6.10
CA ASP A 366 -12.00 -31.87 5.48
C ASP A 366 -10.89 -30.89 5.03
N LYS A 367 -10.69 -29.81 5.76
CA LYS A 367 -9.61 -28.84 5.51
C LYS A 367 -8.62 -28.82 6.69
N ALA A 368 -7.34 -28.79 6.38
CA ALA A 368 -6.25 -28.62 7.35
C ALA A 368 -5.07 -27.92 6.71
N MET A 369 -4.15 -27.43 7.53
CA MET A 369 -2.86 -26.92 7.07
C MET A 369 -1.82 -28.04 7.11
N ASP A 370 -0.99 -28.12 6.07
CA ASP A 370 0.18 -28.99 6.08
C ASP A 370 1.33 -28.41 6.92
N ALA A 371 2.45 -29.13 7.03
CA ALA A 371 3.63 -28.70 7.78
C ALA A 371 4.25 -27.36 7.30
N ASN A 372 3.94 -26.94 6.07
CA ASN A 372 4.39 -25.68 5.50
C ASN A 372 3.33 -24.58 5.61
N GLY A 373 2.18 -24.83 6.25
CA GLY A 373 1.08 -23.91 6.44
C GLY A 373 0.28 -23.64 5.16
N TYR A 374 0.18 -24.61 4.26
CA TYR A 374 -0.73 -24.56 3.13
C TYR A 374 -1.98 -25.38 3.41
N VAL A 375 -3.13 -24.85 2.98
CA VAL A 375 -4.42 -25.52 3.12
C VAL A 375 -4.54 -26.66 2.11
N GLY A 376 -5.05 -27.79 2.58
CA GLY A 376 -5.33 -28.95 1.76
C GLY A 376 -6.42 -29.83 2.36
N ALA A 377 -6.75 -30.94 1.69
CA ALA A 377 -7.69 -31.91 2.22
C ALA A 377 -7.08 -32.62 3.45
N LYS A 378 -7.77 -32.54 4.58
CA LYS A 378 -7.31 -33.08 5.87
C LYS A 378 -6.97 -34.57 5.78
N HIS A 379 -7.82 -35.34 5.11
CA HIS A 379 -7.61 -36.80 4.98
C HIS A 379 -6.32 -37.16 4.21
N PHE A 380 -5.78 -36.28 3.34
CA PHE A 380 -4.47 -36.49 2.71
C PHE A 380 -3.34 -36.06 3.64
N ILE A 381 -3.52 -34.90 4.33
CA ILE A 381 -2.50 -34.35 5.23
C ILE A 381 -2.25 -35.32 6.41
N ASP A 382 -3.33 -35.84 7.00
CA ASP A 382 -3.24 -36.82 8.11
C ASP A 382 -2.49 -38.11 7.71
N ARG A 383 -2.57 -38.55 6.45
CA ARG A 383 -1.82 -39.71 5.94
C ARG A 383 -0.35 -39.46 5.75
N ALA A 384 0.03 -38.22 5.52
CA ALA A 384 1.42 -37.82 5.24
C ALA A 384 2.20 -37.48 6.51
N GLN A 385 1.51 -37.33 7.65
CA GLN A 385 2.14 -37.14 8.97
C GLN A 385 2.28 -38.51 9.64
N PRO A 386 3.51 -38.95 9.95
CA PRO A 386 3.74 -40.24 10.63
C PRO A 386 3.22 -40.27 12.07
#